data_125dbab24c628d4a8dceb7e50895e55c
#
_entry.id   125dbab24c628d4a8dceb7e50895e55c
#
_cell.length_a   1.000
_cell.length_b   1.000
_cell.length_c   1.000
_cell.angle_alpha   90.00
_cell.angle_beta   90.00
_cell.angle_gamma   90.00
#
_symmetry.space_group_name_H-M   'P 1'
#
loop_
_entity.id
_entity.type
_entity.pdbx_description
1 polymer ?
#
loop_
_entity_poly.entity_id
_entity_poly.type
_entity_poly.pdbx_seq_one_letter_code
_entity_poly.pdbx_strand_id
1 'polypeptide(L)'
;MFSLPLPGNVITYPDILKEHGYYIGVTARSHHQDGLKRNKDIQQAIERNDMATFGRRFDYHRIGGQPLPELKVFLDKAATEGKGKPFYVQVSFYDPHRPWDKNAIPEPHDPNAIKLPDNYPDNTLIREDFARHYDEIARMDTQFGFMMEELEKRGLADNTIVVFVGDNGSALLRGKGTLYETGINVPLIVRWPGKIKPGSYSNVLVSGEDFAPTLLELAGYKADPKMTGHSFAHTLLGKEGADRTWVFSARGAHAEDLPVTTKDFDLIRAIVTDRYKLIYNPVRELPYWPVDFSHEPFWLDLVEQNRTGFIPREWKERYFSERPMFELYDLKNDPQELHNLAGLKEYAEIEKKLRDTMAEKMLVDRDYVPLPFYSLDKEYKIGIFSKCP
;
A
#
# COMPACT_ATOMS: atom_id res chain seq x y z
N MET A 1 -0.85 -13.77 9.26
CA MET A 1 0.28 -13.15 10.01
C MET A 1 0.34 -11.63 9.92
N PHE A 2 -0.53 -11.00 9.17
CA PHE A 2 -0.52 -9.55 8.90
C PHE A 2 -1.10 -8.66 10.00
N SER A 3 -1.42 -9.20 11.15
CA SER A 3 -2.16 -8.49 12.20
C SER A 3 -1.45 -8.49 13.56
N LEU A 4 -0.21 -8.90 13.62
CA LEU A 4 0.53 -8.87 14.88
C LEU A 4 1.19 -7.51 15.09
N PRO A 5 1.22 -6.99 16.33
CA PRO A 5 2.01 -5.82 16.67
C PRO A 5 3.49 -6.05 16.40
N LEU A 6 4.24 -4.97 16.27
CA LEU A 6 5.70 -5.05 16.18
C LEU A 6 6.32 -5.51 17.51
N PRO A 7 7.47 -6.22 17.49
CA PRO A 7 8.23 -6.50 18.71
C PRO A 7 8.50 -5.24 19.52
N GLY A 8 8.54 -5.35 20.84
CA GLY A 8 8.69 -4.21 21.75
C GLY A 8 10.03 -3.47 21.63
N ASN A 9 11.05 -4.17 21.11
CA ASN A 9 12.39 -3.60 20.86
C ASN A 9 12.51 -2.90 19.48
N VAL A 10 11.47 -2.95 18.63
CA VAL A 10 11.43 -2.20 17.37
C VAL A 10 10.96 -0.79 17.67
N ILE A 11 11.83 0.18 17.48
CA ILE A 11 11.53 1.61 17.67
C ILE A 11 10.95 2.13 16.35
N THR A 12 9.76 2.74 16.43
CA THR A 12 9.10 3.37 15.30
C THR A 12 9.28 4.89 15.37
N TYR A 13 9.08 5.60 14.25
CA TYR A 13 9.17 7.06 14.28
C TYR A 13 8.14 7.74 15.23
N PRO A 14 6.92 7.22 15.45
CA PRO A 14 6.07 7.72 16.52
C PRO A 14 6.66 7.55 17.92
N ASP A 15 7.37 6.46 18.20
CA ASP A 15 8.06 6.27 19.48
C ASP A 15 9.13 7.36 19.68
N ILE A 16 9.89 7.69 18.64
CA ILE A 16 10.90 8.76 18.66
C ILE A 16 10.22 10.12 18.91
N LEU A 17 9.11 10.42 18.23
CA LEU A 17 8.36 11.64 18.47
C LEU A 17 7.85 11.73 19.93
N LYS A 18 7.38 10.61 20.48
CA LYS A 18 6.95 10.53 21.88
C LYS A 18 8.09 10.82 22.87
N GLU A 19 9.27 10.26 22.63
CA GLU A 19 10.48 10.54 23.42
C GLU A 19 10.85 12.02 23.39
N HIS A 20 10.57 12.70 22.27
CA HIS A 20 10.74 14.14 22.10
C HIS A 20 9.55 14.97 22.59
N GLY A 21 8.64 14.36 23.36
CA GLY A 21 7.57 15.06 24.05
C GLY A 21 6.29 15.28 23.25
N TYR A 22 6.12 14.62 22.12
CA TYR A 22 4.84 14.65 21.38
C TYR A 22 3.77 13.85 22.12
N TYR A 23 2.52 14.32 22.01
CA TYR A 23 1.33 13.53 22.32
C TYR A 23 0.95 12.76 21.06
N ILE A 24 1.00 11.42 21.10
CA ILE A 24 0.86 10.61 19.90
C ILE A 24 -0.40 9.76 19.89
N GLY A 25 -1.03 9.65 18.72
CA GLY A 25 -2.24 8.89 18.53
C GLY A 25 -2.35 8.10 17.23
N VAL A 26 -3.19 7.06 17.28
CA VAL A 26 -3.59 6.29 16.11
C VAL A 26 -5.08 5.97 16.20
N THR A 27 -5.81 6.18 15.10
CA THR A 27 -7.27 6.08 15.12
C THR A 27 -7.84 5.40 13.90
N ALA A 28 -9.12 5.07 14.00
CA ALA A 28 -9.96 4.50 12.97
C ALA A 28 -9.47 3.12 12.49
N ARG A 29 -9.30 2.90 11.19
CA ARG A 29 -8.98 1.58 10.63
C ARG A 29 -7.51 1.17 10.81
N SER A 30 -7.06 1.03 12.03
CA SER A 30 -5.67 0.71 12.35
C SER A 30 -5.46 -0.71 12.90
N HIS A 31 -6.52 -1.52 12.92
CA HIS A 31 -6.53 -2.85 13.53
C HIS A 31 -5.53 -3.87 12.93
N HIS A 32 -5.17 -3.72 11.67
CA HIS A 32 -4.16 -4.58 11.03
C HIS A 32 -2.77 -4.47 11.66
N GLN A 33 -2.48 -3.36 12.33
CA GLN A 33 -1.18 -3.09 12.95
C GLN A 33 -1.12 -3.46 14.45
N ASP A 34 -2.26 -3.83 15.06
CA ASP A 34 -2.35 -4.08 16.51
C ASP A 34 -2.91 -5.47 16.89
N GLY A 35 -2.98 -6.41 15.96
CA GLY A 35 -3.55 -7.73 16.18
C GLY A 35 -5.08 -7.76 16.07
N LEU A 36 -5.56 -7.90 14.84
CA LEU A 36 -6.97 -7.72 14.45
C LEU A 36 -7.99 -8.57 15.21
N LYS A 37 -7.72 -9.82 15.34
CA LYS A 37 -8.60 -10.78 16.01
C LYS A 37 -7.83 -11.41 17.16
N ARG A 38 -7.75 -10.71 18.29
CA ARG A 38 -7.05 -11.20 19.48
C ARG A 38 -7.76 -12.42 20.06
N ASN A 39 -7.62 -13.54 19.37
CA ASN A 39 -7.93 -14.82 19.96
C ASN A 39 -6.84 -15.19 20.98
N LYS A 40 -7.07 -16.30 21.71
CA LYS A 40 -6.16 -16.77 22.76
C LYS A 40 -4.73 -17.01 22.25
N ASP A 41 -4.58 -17.50 21.02
CA ASP A 41 -3.27 -17.85 20.45
C ASP A 41 -2.49 -16.58 20.07
N ILE A 42 -3.17 -15.59 19.48
CA ILE A 42 -2.59 -14.27 19.17
C ILE A 42 -2.18 -13.56 20.46
N GLN A 43 -3.02 -13.58 21.49
CA GLN A 43 -2.70 -12.99 22.80
C GLN A 43 -1.44 -13.63 23.40
N GLN A 44 -1.35 -14.96 23.38
CA GLN A 44 -0.16 -15.68 23.83
C GLN A 44 1.08 -15.35 22.99
N ALA A 45 0.95 -15.17 21.67
CA ALA A 45 2.05 -14.79 20.81
C ALA A 45 2.55 -13.38 21.14
N ILE A 46 1.65 -12.43 21.40
CA ILE A 46 1.98 -11.06 21.83
C ILE A 46 2.78 -11.09 23.14
N GLU A 47 2.32 -11.84 24.13
CA GLU A 47 2.96 -11.95 25.45
C GLU A 47 4.33 -12.66 25.37
N ARG A 48 4.41 -13.79 24.67
CA ARG A 48 5.67 -14.57 24.55
C ARG A 48 6.79 -13.84 23.82
N ASN A 49 6.43 -12.98 22.86
CA ASN A 49 7.40 -12.29 22.01
C ASN A 49 7.58 -10.81 22.36
N ASP A 50 7.11 -10.37 23.52
CA ASP A 50 7.17 -8.97 23.97
C ASP A 50 6.77 -7.98 22.89
N MET A 51 5.61 -8.23 22.27
CA MET A 51 5.12 -7.37 21.20
C MET A 51 4.45 -6.12 21.76
N ALA A 52 4.74 -4.96 21.16
CA ALA A 52 4.20 -3.69 21.60
C ALA A 52 2.88 -3.37 20.88
N THR A 53 1.77 -3.56 21.59
CA THR A 53 0.43 -3.15 21.14
C THR A 53 0.30 -1.62 21.06
N PHE A 54 -0.75 -1.13 20.43
CA PHE A 54 -1.04 0.32 20.40
C PHE A 54 -1.19 0.93 21.79
N GLY A 55 -1.82 0.21 22.72
CA GLY A 55 -1.94 0.67 24.12
C GLY A 55 -0.61 0.85 24.83
N ARG A 56 0.44 0.15 24.42
CA ARG A 56 1.79 0.33 24.92
C ARG A 56 2.52 1.51 24.28
N ARG A 57 2.29 1.76 22.98
CA ARG A 57 3.03 2.76 22.20
C ARG A 57 2.39 4.14 22.23
N PHE A 58 1.07 4.22 22.01
CA PHE A 58 0.37 5.47 21.77
C PHE A 58 -0.30 5.99 23.05
N ASP A 59 -0.33 7.33 23.21
CA ASP A 59 -1.06 7.99 24.29
C ASP A 59 -2.57 7.90 24.04
N TYR A 60 -2.99 7.95 22.78
CA TYR A 60 -4.36 7.70 22.35
C TYR A 60 -4.41 6.67 21.24
N HIS A 61 -5.26 5.66 21.41
CA HIS A 61 -5.52 4.69 20.36
C HIS A 61 -7.00 4.31 20.33
N ARG A 62 -7.55 4.20 19.14
CA ARG A 62 -8.90 3.70 18.92
C ARG A 62 -8.97 2.89 17.64
N ILE A 63 -9.31 1.62 17.79
CA ILE A 63 -9.52 0.70 16.67
C ILE A 63 -11.00 0.76 16.28
N GLY A 64 -11.27 1.11 15.01
CA GLY A 64 -12.62 1.37 14.51
C GLY A 64 -13.06 2.83 14.67
N GLY A 65 -14.31 3.11 14.38
CA GLY A 65 -14.85 4.47 14.34
C GLY A 65 -14.64 5.16 12.99
N GLN A 66 -15.25 6.34 12.87
CA GLN A 66 -15.16 7.15 11.66
C GLN A 66 -14.00 8.15 11.77
N PRO A 67 -13.28 8.44 10.66
CA PRO A 67 -12.08 9.28 10.70
C PRO A 67 -12.27 10.64 11.37
N LEU A 68 -13.27 11.40 10.95
CA LEU A 68 -13.50 12.75 11.50
C LEU A 68 -13.89 12.77 12.99
N PRO A 69 -14.87 11.98 13.50
CA PRO A 69 -15.16 11.89 14.92
C PRO A 69 -13.93 11.49 15.75
N GLU A 70 -13.16 10.53 15.28
CA GLU A 70 -11.99 10.05 16.02
C GLU A 70 -10.86 11.11 16.03
N LEU A 71 -10.67 11.85 14.94
CA LEU A 71 -9.75 12.99 14.93
C LEU A 71 -10.16 14.05 15.95
N LYS A 72 -11.46 14.41 16.04
CA LYS A 72 -11.96 15.39 17.02
C LYS A 72 -11.65 14.96 18.44
N VAL A 73 -11.95 13.71 18.79
CA VAL A 73 -11.67 13.17 20.13
C VAL A 73 -10.16 13.21 20.41
N PHE A 74 -9.33 12.83 19.44
CA PHE A 74 -7.87 12.91 19.61
C PHE A 74 -7.42 14.36 19.86
N LEU A 75 -7.88 15.33 19.07
CA LEU A 75 -7.49 16.74 19.22
C LEU A 75 -7.94 17.33 20.56
N ASP A 76 -9.12 16.95 21.08
CA ASP A 76 -9.59 17.34 22.41
C ASP A 76 -8.67 16.79 23.51
N LYS A 77 -8.25 15.54 23.39
CA LYS A 77 -7.30 14.92 24.31
C LYS A 77 -5.90 15.52 24.21
N ALA A 78 -5.44 15.79 23.00
CA ALA A 78 -4.15 16.47 22.80
C ALA A 78 -4.14 17.87 23.46
N ALA A 79 -5.26 18.59 23.40
CA ALA A 79 -5.40 19.90 24.05
C ALA A 79 -5.49 19.83 25.59
N THR A 80 -5.94 18.71 26.15
CA THR A 80 -6.14 18.51 27.60
C THR A 80 -5.03 17.70 28.25
N GLU A 81 -4.90 16.42 27.88
CA GLU A 81 -3.91 15.48 28.39
C GLU A 81 -2.50 15.78 27.86
N GLY A 82 -2.42 16.21 26.58
CA GLY A 82 -1.20 16.64 25.90
C GLY A 82 -0.91 18.14 25.96
N LYS A 83 -1.50 18.88 26.90
CA LYS A 83 -1.43 20.34 26.96
C LYS A 83 0.00 20.89 26.88
N GLY A 84 0.22 21.74 25.87
CA GLY A 84 1.54 22.34 25.60
C GLY A 84 2.52 21.47 24.85
N LYS A 85 2.12 20.25 24.47
CA LYS A 85 2.92 19.34 23.64
C LYS A 85 2.55 19.48 22.17
N PRO A 86 3.50 19.31 21.25
CA PRO A 86 3.16 19.01 19.86
C PRO A 86 2.46 17.67 19.76
N PHE A 87 1.72 17.44 18.69
CA PHE A 87 1.03 16.17 18.50
C PHE A 87 1.41 15.46 17.18
N TYR A 88 1.21 14.16 17.19
CA TYR A 88 1.20 13.30 16.00
C TYR A 88 -0.05 12.43 16.04
N VAL A 89 -0.75 12.30 14.92
CA VAL A 89 -1.87 11.36 14.80
C VAL A 89 -1.91 10.72 13.44
N GLN A 90 -2.06 9.40 13.41
CA GLN A 90 -2.41 8.65 12.21
C GLN A 90 -3.92 8.39 12.22
N VAL A 91 -4.60 8.84 11.17
CA VAL A 91 -6.03 8.62 10.98
C VAL A 91 -6.22 7.80 9.71
N SER A 92 -6.77 6.60 9.83
CA SER A 92 -6.93 5.68 8.70
C SER A 92 -8.38 5.70 8.20
N PHE A 93 -8.57 5.89 6.89
CA PHE A 93 -9.87 5.78 6.24
C PHE A 93 -10.25 4.34 5.96
N TYR A 94 -11.55 4.09 5.88
CA TYR A 94 -12.09 2.85 5.35
C TYR A 94 -12.16 2.91 3.82
N ASP A 95 -12.64 4.04 3.32
CA ASP A 95 -12.76 4.30 1.89
C ASP A 95 -11.37 4.48 1.23
N PRO A 96 -11.20 4.03 0.02
CA PRO A 96 -12.13 3.26 -0.83
C PRO A 96 -11.88 1.74 -0.77
N HIS A 97 -11.93 1.11 0.40
CA HIS A 97 -11.76 -0.34 0.54
C HIS A 97 -13.08 -1.07 0.26
N ARG A 98 -12.99 -2.18 -0.49
CA ARG A 98 -14.15 -3.07 -0.72
C ARG A 98 -14.73 -3.68 0.58
N PRO A 99 -16.01 -4.06 0.60
CA PRO A 99 -17.03 -3.87 -0.46
C PRO A 99 -17.48 -2.42 -0.58
N TRP A 100 -17.75 -1.99 -1.81
CA TRP A 100 -18.14 -0.60 -2.07
C TRP A 100 -19.65 -0.39 -1.91
N ASP A 101 -20.01 0.70 -1.25
CA ASP A 101 -21.40 1.07 -1.01
C ASP A 101 -22.08 1.52 -2.29
N LYS A 102 -23.30 1.03 -2.52
CA LYS A 102 -24.11 1.47 -3.66
C LYS A 102 -24.60 2.92 -3.56
N ASN A 103 -24.61 3.47 -2.36
CA ASN A 103 -25.10 4.82 -2.04
C ASN A 103 -24.04 5.58 -1.23
N ALA A 104 -22.79 5.56 -1.67
CA ALA A 104 -21.69 6.22 -0.97
C ALA A 104 -21.86 7.75 -0.95
N ILE A 105 -22.44 8.31 -2.02
CA ILE A 105 -22.72 9.75 -2.16
C ILE A 105 -24.15 9.98 -2.69
N PRO A 106 -24.74 11.18 -2.46
CA PRO A 106 -26.10 11.49 -2.90
C PRO A 106 -26.29 11.49 -4.43
N GLU A 107 -25.28 11.89 -5.18
CA GLU A 107 -25.27 11.95 -6.65
C GLU A 107 -24.17 11.01 -7.18
N PRO A 108 -24.48 9.72 -7.40
CA PRO A 108 -23.49 8.74 -7.86
C PRO A 108 -22.93 9.07 -9.25
N HIS A 109 -21.70 8.68 -9.50
CA HIS A 109 -21.10 8.79 -10.82
C HIS A 109 -21.85 7.93 -11.85
N ASP A 110 -22.09 8.49 -13.04
CA ASP A 110 -22.70 7.76 -14.16
C ASP A 110 -21.67 6.75 -14.73
N PRO A 111 -21.94 5.44 -14.69
CA PRO A 111 -21.08 4.42 -15.28
C PRO A 111 -20.76 4.65 -16.76
N ASN A 112 -21.71 5.26 -17.52
CA ASN A 112 -21.50 5.54 -18.94
C ASN A 112 -20.51 6.69 -19.18
N ALA A 113 -20.33 7.57 -18.22
CA ALA A 113 -19.35 8.67 -18.27
C ALA A 113 -17.93 8.24 -17.84
N ILE A 114 -17.77 7.02 -17.29
CA ILE A 114 -16.46 6.53 -16.85
C ILE A 114 -15.55 6.28 -18.05
N LYS A 115 -14.35 6.87 -18.03
CA LYS A 115 -13.29 6.56 -18.98
C LYS A 115 -12.41 5.46 -18.36
N LEU A 116 -12.55 4.25 -18.85
CA LEU A 116 -11.71 3.13 -18.42
C LEU A 116 -10.28 3.24 -18.97
N PRO A 117 -9.26 2.79 -18.23
CA PRO A 117 -7.93 2.57 -18.77
C PRO A 117 -7.91 1.45 -19.83
N ASP A 118 -6.99 1.51 -20.81
CA ASP A 118 -6.92 0.56 -21.93
C ASP A 118 -6.60 -0.89 -21.49
N ASN A 119 -6.13 -1.07 -20.27
CA ASN A 119 -5.87 -2.37 -19.68
C ASN A 119 -7.10 -3.04 -19.04
N TYR A 120 -8.31 -2.49 -19.24
CA TYR A 120 -9.57 -3.04 -18.74
C TYR A 120 -10.51 -3.44 -19.87
N PRO A 121 -11.21 -4.58 -19.79
CA PRO A 121 -12.34 -4.86 -20.67
C PRO A 121 -13.43 -3.80 -20.50
N ASP A 122 -13.92 -3.26 -21.62
CA ASP A 122 -14.98 -2.28 -21.57
C ASP A 122 -16.35 -2.98 -21.61
N ASN A 123 -16.97 -3.09 -20.44
CA ASN A 123 -18.32 -3.60 -20.28
C ASN A 123 -19.06 -2.91 -19.13
N THR A 124 -20.36 -3.11 -19.05
CA THR A 124 -21.23 -2.48 -18.06
C THR A 124 -20.82 -2.78 -16.62
N LEU A 125 -20.46 -4.03 -16.32
CA LEU A 125 -20.12 -4.45 -14.95
C LEU A 125 -18.85 -3.75 -14.45
N ILE A 126 -17.83 -3.62 -15.31
CA ILE A 126 -16.59 -2.92 -14.97
C ILE A 126 -16.83 -1.41 -14.83
N ARG A 127 -17.65 -0.82 -15.70
CA ARG A 127 -18.00 0.60 -15.59
C ARG A 127 -18.75 0.92 -14.32
N GLU A 128 -19.71 0.08 -13.92
CA GLU A 128 -20.44 0.19 -12.65
C GLU A 128 -19.51 0.04 -11.46
N ASP A 129 -18.54 -0.87 -11.53
CA ASP A 129 -17.57 -1.09 -10.48
C ASP A 129 -16.66 0.15 -10.29
N PHE A 130 -16.17 0.72 -11.38
CA PHE A 130 -15.39 1.97 -11.34
C PHE A 130 -16.22 3.15 -10.81
N ALA A 131 -17.49 3.28 -11.21
CA ALA A 131 -18.37 4.35 -10.73
C ALA A 131 -18.50 4.30 -9.20
N ARG A 132 -18.75 3.11 -8.63
CA ARG A 132 -18.80 2.92 -7.16
C ARG A 132 -17.48 3.23 -6.48
N HIS A 133 -16.37 2.87 -7.09
CA HIS A 133 -15.05 3.21 -6.58
C HIS A 133 -14.85 4.73 -6.50
N TYR A 134 -15.27 5.46 -7.53
CA TYR A 134 -15.20 6.93 -7.54
C TYR A 134 -16.13 7.56 -6.51
N ASP A 135 -17.29 6.96 -6.27
CA ASP A 135 -18.23 7.42 -5.25
C ASP A 135 -17.61 7.34 -3.85
N GLU A 136 -16.91 6.26 -3.55
CA GLU A 136 -16.21 6.13 -2.26
C GLU A 136 -15.03 7.10 -2.13
N ILE A 137 -14.27 7.32 -3.21
CA ILE A 137 -13.22 8.34 -3.22
C ILE A 137 -13.83 9.74 -2.96
N ALA A 138 -14.96 10.07 -3.59
CA ALA A 138 -15.64 11.35 -3.37
C ALA A 138 -16.14 11.51 -1.92
N ARG A 139 -16.63 10.42 -1.31
CA ARG A 139 -17.02 10.42 0.11
C ARG A 139 -15.81 10.63 1.02
N MET A 140 -14.70 9.94 0.74
CA MET A 140 -13.44 10.09 1.48
C MET A 140 -12.90 11.51 1.36
N ASP A 141 -12.89 12.09 0.17
CA ASP A 141 -12.45 13.47 -0.08
C ASP A 141 -13.28 14.48 0.72
N THR A 142 -14.60 14.31 0.73
CA THR A 142 -15.52 15.12 1.55
C THR A 142 -15.17 15.03 3.05
N GLN A 143 -14.95 13.82 3.56
CA GLN A 143 -14.57 13.63 4.95
C GLN A 143 -13.20 14.25 5.26
N PHE A 144 -12.24 14.12 4.34
CA PHE A 144 -10.94 14.76 4.47
C PHE A 144 -11.07 16.29 4.51
N GLY A 145 -11.92 16.87 3.67
CA GLY A 145 -12.25 18.30 3.70
C GLY A 145 -12.73 18.75 5.07
N PHE A 146 -13.67 18.03 5.69
CA PHE A 146 -14.14 18.33 7.05
C PHE A 146 -13.03 18.20 8.12
N MET A 147 -12.08 17.30 7.94
CA MET A 147 -10.93 17.21 8.85
C MET A 147 -10.00 18.41 8.71
N MET A 148 -9.82 18.94 7.50
CA MET A 148 -9.06 20.17 7.27
C MET A 148 -9.76 21.39 7.91
N GLU A 149 -11.08 21.52 7.75
CA GLU A 149 -11.87 22.55 8.43
C GLU A 149 -11.76 22.45 9.97
N GLU A 150 -11.70 21.25 10.52
CA GLU A 150 -11.54 21.05 11.97
C GLU A 150 -10.20 21.58 12.47
N LEU A 151 -9.11 21.38 11.71
CA LEU A 151 -7.80 21.96 12.04
C LEU A 151 -7.84 23.49 11.96
N GLU A 152 -8.53 24.06 10.96
CA GLU A 152 -8.70 25.52 10.82
C GLU A 152 -9.50 26.11 11.98
N LYS A 153 -10.65 25.51 12.32
CA LYS A 153 -11.51 25.94 13.45
C LYS A 153 -10.76 25.95 14.78
N ARG A 154 -9.75 25.12 14.95
CA ARG A 154 -8.91 25.03 16.16
C ARG A 154 -7.65 25.92 16.08
N GLY A 155 -7.42 26.61 14.97
CA GLY A 155 -6.20 27.41 14.77
C GLY A 155 -4.93 26.58 14.66
N LEU A 156 -5.05 25.32 14.24
CA LEU A 156 -3.94 24.35 14.12
C LEU A 156 -3.42 24.22 12.69
N ALA A 157 -4.19 24.65 11.69
CA ALA A 157 -3.94 24.37 10.29
C ALA A 157 -2.58 24.89 9.76
N ASP A 158 -2.13 26.05 10.26
CA ASP A 158 -0.88 26.68 9.80
C ASP A 158 0.37 26.06 10.42
N ASN A 159 0.22 25.38 11.56
CA ASN A 159 1.33 24.74 12.28
C ASN A 159 1.19 23.19 12.30
N THR A 160 0.49 22.63 11.32
CA THR A 160 0.33 21.20 11.17
C THR A 160 0.81 20.75 9.78
N ILE A 161 1.70 19.77 9.77
CA ILE A 161 2.04 19.03 8.54
C ILE A 161 0.94 18.00 8.34
N VAL A 162 0.22 18.10 7.23
CA VAL A 162 -0.80 17.12 6.84
C VAL A 162 -0.25 16.29 5.70
N VAL A 163 -0.22 14.97 5.90
CA VAL A 163 0.19 14.00 4.89
C VAL A 163 -1.00 13.12 4.56
N PHE A 164 -1.44 13.12 3.30
CA PHE A 164 -2.40 12.19 2.75
C PHE A 164 -1.66 11.20 1.87
N VAL A 165 -1.84 9.90 2.11
CA VAL A 165 -1.17 8.84 1.35
C VAL A 165 -2.05 7.60 1.24
N GLY A 166 -2.04 6.94 0.07
CA GLY A 166 -2.59 5.59 -0.08
C GLY A 166 -1.65 4.54 0.52
N ASP A 167 -2.21 3.53 1.17
CA ASP A 167 -1.43 2.41 1.72
C ASP A 167 -1.09 1.37 0.65
N ASN A 168 -1.94 1.24 -0.37
CA ASN A 168 -1.77 0.44 -1.58
C ASN A 168 -2.67 0.97 -2.71
N GLY A 169 -2.45 0.48 -3.93
CA GLY A 169 -3.33 0.78 -5.05
C GLY A 169 -4.73 0.20 -4.90
N SER A 170 -5.64 0.63 -5.76
CA SER A 170 -7.05 0.26 -5.70
C SER A 170 -7.28 -1.23 -5.92
N ALA A 171 -8.31 -1.80 -5.26
CA ALA A 171 -8.73 -3.19 -5.45
C ALA A 171 -9.49 -3.37 -6.77
N LEU A 172 -8.77 -3.12 -7.86
CA LEU A 172 -9.17 -3.23 -9.26
C LEU A 172 -8.26 -4.22 -10.00
N LEU A 173 -8.61 -4.58 -11.24
CA LEU A 173 -7.77 -5.41 -12.10
C LEU A 173 -6.35 -4.81 -12.21
N ARG A 174 -5.31 -5.63 -12.05
CA ARG A 174 -3.89 -5.23 -12.03
C ARG A 174 -3.53 -4.19 -10.94
N GLY A 175 -4.42 -3.94 -10.00
CA GLY A 175 -4.19 -3.01 -8.89
C GLY A 175 -3.64 -3.70 -7.64
N LYS A 176 -4.34 -3.56 -6.52
CA LYS A 176 -3.96 -4.11 -5.20
C LYS A 176 -3.49 -5.56 -5.32
N GLY A 177 -2.33 -5.84 -4.71
CA GLY A 177 -1.71 -7.17 -4.76
C GLY A 177 -0.82 -7.42 -5.96
N THR A 178 -0.67 -6.48 -6.89
CA THR A 178 0.33 -6.53 -7.96
C THR A 178 1.43 -5.49 -7.73
N LEU A 179 2.52 -5.56 -8.49
CA LEU A 179 3.57 -4.55 -8.49
C LEU A 179 3.56 -3.68 -9.77
N TYR A 180 2.42 -3.66 -10.47
CA TYR A 180 2.17 -2.66 -11.51
C TYR A 180 1.93 -1.28 -10.91
N GLU A 181 2.02 -0.22 -11.72
CA GLU A 181 1.78 1.16 -11.27
C GLU A 181 0.44 1.29 -10.54
N THR A 182 -0.62 0.68 -11.05
CA THR A 182 -1.95 0.68 -10.42
C THR A 182 -1.98 0.02 -9.04
N GLY A 183 -0.98 -0.81 -8.71
CA GLY A 183 -0.86 -1.48 -7.41
C GLY A 183 0.04 -0.76 -6.41
N ILE A 184 1.06 -0.04 -6.88
CA ILE A 184 2.11 0.52 -6.01
C ILE A 184 2.32 2.03 -6.13
N ASN A 185 1.90 2.66 -7.24
CA ASN A 185 1.97 4.11 -7.39
C ASN A 185 0.73 4.74 -6.75
N VAL A 186 0.85 5.08 -5.48
CA VAL A 186 -0.24 5.61 -4.66
C VAL A 186 -0.20 7.14 -4.57
N PRO A 187 -1.33 7.82 -4.36
CA PRO A 187 -1.34 9.25 -4.14
C PRO A 187 -0.54 9.62 -2.88
N LEU A 188 0.26 10.66 -2.99
CA LEU A 188 0.96 11.29 -1.88
C LEU A 188 0.80 12.81 -1.98
N ILE A 189 0.17 13.41 -0.98
CA ILE A 189 -0.02 14.85 -0.88
C ILE A 189 0.50 15.31 0.47
N VAL A 190 1.34 16.34 0.47
CA VAL A 190 1.87 16.95 1.70
C VAL A 190 1.53 18.43 1.73
N ARG A 191 0.89 18.87 2.81
CA ARG A 191 0.54 20.26 3.06
C ARG A 191 1.24 20.76 4.33
N TRP A 192 1.97 21.87 4.20
CA TRP A 192 2.52 22.62 5.34
C TRP A 192 2.55 24.11 4.97
N PRO A 193 1.55 24.90 5.40
CA PRO A 193 1.47 26.31 5.06
C PRO A 193 2.71 27.11 5.45
N GLY A 194 3.14 28.02 4.57
CA GLY A 194 4.33 28.84 4.79
C GLY A 194 5.67 28.10 4.69
N LYS A 195 5.67 26.78 4.50
CA LYS A 195 6.89 25.96 4.34
C LYS A 195 6.94 25.24 3.00
N ILE A 196 5.85 24.61 2.59
CA ILE A 196 5.73 23.92 1.30
C ILE A 196 4.96 24.85 0.33
N LYS A 197 5.50 25.05 -0.87
CA LYS A 197 4.86 25.90 -1.89
C LYS A 197 3.52 25.29 -2.33
N PRO A 198 2.41 26.02 -2.22
CA PRO A 198 1.12 25.54 -2.69
C PRO A 198 1.14 25.21 -4.20
N GLY A 199 0.43 24.14 -4.58
CA GLY A 199 0.34 23.70 -5.98
C GLY A 199 1.66 23.22 -6.60
N SER A 200 2.69 22.97 -5.79
CA SER A 200 3.92 22.35 -6.29
C SER A 200 3.70 20.87 -6.59
N TYR A 201 4.42 20.38 -7.56
CA TYR A 201 4.42 18.98 -8.00
C TYR A 201 5.85 18.48 -8.16
N SER A 202 6.08 17.22 -7.86
CA SER A 202 7.38 16.56 -8.01
C SER A 202 7.23 15.15 -8.57
N ASN A 203 8.18 14.74 -9.39
CA ASN A 203 8.30 13.39 -9.95
C ASN A 203 9.38 12.55 -9.23
N VAL A 204 9.90 13.01 -8.10
CA VAL A 204 10.88 12.22 -7.36
C VAL A 204 10.29 10.91 -6.88
N LEU A 205 11.09 9.86 -6.91
CA LEU A 205 10.71 8.56 -6.40
C LEU A 205 10.67 8.61 -4.87
N VAL A 206 9.56 8.12 -4.30
CA VAL A 206 9.37 8.01 -2.85
C VAL A 206 8.98 6.59 -2.51
N SER A 207 9.63 6.00 -1.53
CA SER A 207 9.29 4.70 -0.95
C SER A 207 8.53 4.87 0.36
N GLY A 208 7.71 3.90 0.74
CA GLY A 208 7.05 3.89 2.06
C GLY A 208 8.03 3.99 3.23
N GLU A 209 9.24 3.48 3.09
CA GLU A 209 10.29 3.58 4.10
C GLU A 209 10.85 5.00 4.30
N ASP A 210 10.63 5.91 3.32
CA ASP A 210 11.13 7.29 3.34
C ASP A 210 10.32 8.22 4.24
N PHE A 211 9.10 7.83 4.62
CA PHE A 211 8.24 8.65 5.49
C PHE A 211 8.84 8.87 6.86
N ALA A 212 9.38 7.83 7.49
CA ALA A 212 9.92 7.91 8.82
C ALA A 212 11.08 8.94 8.93
N PRO A 213 12.16 8.84 8.14
CA PRO A 213 13.24 9.82 8.18
C PRO A 213 12.77 11.22 7.74
N THR A 214 11.85 11.33 6.77
CA THR A 214 11.33 12.63 6.31
C THR A 214 10.54 13.35 7.39
N LEU A 215 9.62 12.67 8.05
CA LEU A 215 8.78 13.27 9.09
C LEU A 215 9.61 13.67 10.32
N LEU A 216 10.61 12.87 10.69
CA LEU A 216 11.54 13.23 11.76
C LEU A 216 12.36 14.48 11.38
N GLU A 217 12.89 14.55 10.18
CA GLU A 217 13.64 15.74 9.71
C GLU A 217 12.78 16.99 9.68
N LEU A 218 11.54 16.89 9.18
CA LEU A 218 10.58 18.01 9.17
C LEU A 218 10.20 18.46 10.59
N ALA A 219 10.19 17.53 11.54
CA ALA A 219 9.99 17.83 12.97
C ALA A 219 11.24 18.37 13.67
N GLY A 220 12.40 18.45 12.97
CA GLY A 220 13.66 18.95 13.50
C GLY A 220 14.52 17.89 14.22
N TYR A 221 14.21 16.61 14.02
CA TYR A 221 14.95 15.49 14.62
C TYR A 221 15.78 14.71 13.60
N LYS A 222 16.79 14.03 14.09
CA LYS A 222 17.59 13.13 13.25
C LYS A 222 16.93 11.76 13.17
N ALA A 223 16.95 11.20 11.97
CA ALA A 223 16.58 9.79 11.77
C ALA A 223 17.57 8.85 12.46
N ASP A 224 17.11 7.71 12.93
CA ASP A 224 17.98 6.62 13.39
C ASP A 224 18.81 6.11 12.20
N PRO A 225 20.14 5.97 12.33
CA PRO A 225 21.01 5.43 11.27
C PRO A 225 20.64 4.02 10.78
N LYS A 226 19.80 3.30 11.53
CA LYS A 226 19.26 2.00 11.13
C LYS A 226 18.08 2.08 10.18
N MET A 227 17.49 3.26 10.00
CA MET A 227 16.42 3.46 9.02
C MET A 227 16.98 3.33 7.62
N THR A 228 16.33 2.53 6.78
CA THR A 228 16.71 2.28 5.39
C THR A 228 16.16 3.32 4.43
N GLY A 229 15.16 4.08 4.87
CA GLY A 229 14.52 5.14 4.07
C GLY A 229 15.42 6.36 3.87
N HIS A 230 15.19 7.07 2.78
CA HIS A 230 15.86 8.31 2.43
C HIS A 230 14.88 9.48 2.61
N SER A 231 15.30 10.50 3.37
CA SER A 231 14.44 11.69 3.53
C SER A 231 14.28 12.45 2.21
N PHE A 232 13.04 12.77 1.87
CA PHE A 232 12.69 13.68 0.77
C PHE A 232 12.22 15.07 1.26
N ALA A 233 12.58 15.43 2.50
CA ALA A 233 12.23 16.73 3.08
C ALA A 233 12.78 17.89 2.25
N HIS A 234 13.97 17.75 1.65
CA HIS A 234 14.56 18.73 0.74
C HIS A 234 13.64 19.04 -0.46
N THR A 235 13.07 18.01 -1.10
CA THR A 235 12.11 18.15 -2.20
C THR A 235 10.87 18.92 -1.75
N LEU A 236 10.28 18.55 -0.60
CA LEU A 236 9.11 19.22 -0.05
C LEU A 236 9.36 20.71 0.24
N LEU A 237 10.55 21.03 0.71
CA LEU A 237 10.96 22.41 1.07
C LEU A 237 11.55 23.20 -0.10
N GLY A 238 11.59 22.64 -1.31
CA GLY A 238 12.18 23.27 -2.49
C GLY A 238 13.69 23.55 -2.35
N LYS A 239 14.41 22.68 -1.66
CA LYS A 239 15.85 22.75 -1.44
C LYS A 239 16.58 21.73 -2.33
N GLU A 240 17.86 21.94 -2.53
CA GLU A 240 18.72 20.92 -3.14
C GLU A 240 18.93 19.74 -2.21
N GLY A 241 19.03 18.55 -2.78
CA GLY A 241 19.26 17.30 -2.06
C GLY A 241 19.47 16.13 -3.01
N ALA A 242 19.75 14.97 -2.47
CA ALA A 242 19.93 13.75 -3.25
C ALA A 242 18.61 12.97 -3.31
N ASP A 243 18.05 12.85 -4.50
CA ASP A 243 16.86 12.08 -4.75
C ASP A 243 17.17 10.58 -4.88
N ARG A 244 16.19 9.77 -4.57
CA ARG A 244 16.22 8.33 -4.78
C ARG A 244 16.23 8.03 -6.29
N THR A 245 17.09 7.14 -6.74
CA THR A 245 17.19 6.77 -8.17
C THR A 245 16.36 5.54 -8.54
N TRP A 246 15.96 4.77 -7.55
CA TRP A 246 15.09 3.60 -7.72
C TRP A 246 14.32 3.28 -6.41
N VAL A 247 13.21 2.59 -6.56
CA VAL A 247 12.40 2.05 -5.47
C VAL A 247 12.31 0.55 -5.63
N PHE A 248 12.45 -0.20 -4.53
CA PHE A 248 12.21 -1.62 -4.46
C PHE A 248 10.84 -1.89 -3.88
N SER A 249 10.09 -2.78 -4.52
CA SER A 249 8.78 -3.22 -4.05
C SER A 249 8.72 -4.74 -3.99
N ALA A 250 8.03 -5.26 -2.99
CA ALA A 250 7.95 -6.69 -2.75
C ALA A 250 6.51 -7.11 -2.40
N ARG A 251 6.09 -8.24 -2.95
CA ARG A 251 4.92 -8.99 -2.48
C ARG A 251 5.40 -10.34 -1.98
N GLY A 252 4.89 -10.81 -0.83
CA GLY A 252 5.21 -12.10 -0.25
C GLY A 252 4.00 -13.02 -0.17
N ALA A 253 2.96 -12.55 0.47
CA ALA A 253 1.70 -13.26 0.63
C ALA A 253 0.57 -12.25 0.77
N HIS A 254 -0.61 -12.61 0.30
CA HIS A 254 -1.84 -11.91 0.62
C HIS A 254 -2.91 -12.98 0.85
N ALA A 255 -3.51 -12.92 2.05
CA ALA A 255 -4.38 -13.98 2.55
C ALA A 255 -5.70 -14.11 1.77
N GLU A 256 -6.30 -15.19 1.94
CA GLU A 256 -7.69 -15.62 1.85
C GLU A 256 -8.14 -16.22 0.52
N ASP A 257 -7.66 -15.78 -0.66
CA ASP A 257 -8.21 -16.22 -1.94
C ASP A 257 -7.18 -16.82 -2.93
N LEU A 258 -5.95 -17.07 -2.51
CA LEU A 258 -4.97 -17.71 -3.38
C LEU A 258 -5.28 -19.19 -3.61
N PRO A 259 -4.94 -19.74 -4.79
CA PRO A 259 -5.11 -21.14 -5.06
C PRO A 259 -4.50 -22.03 -3.97
N VAL A 260 -5.20 -23.09 -3.62
CA VAL A 260 -4.82 -24.06 -2.59
C VAL A 260 -3.39 -24.57 -2.72
N THR A 261 -2.86 -24.62 -3.94
CA THR A 261 -1.49 -25.08 -4.24
C THR A 261 -0.39 -24.20 -3.69
N THR A 262 -0.64 -22.90 -3.49
CA THR A 262 0.36 -21.95 -2.99
C THR A 262 0.01 -21.37 -1.62
N LYS A 263 -1.23 -21.52 -1.21
CA LYS A 263 -1.80 -21.11 0.07
C LYS A 263 -1.19 -19.80 0.60
N ASP A 264 -1.66 -18.69 0.09
CA ASP A 264 -1.30 -17.35 0.54
C ASP A 264 0.12 -16.89 0.12
N PHE A 265 0.81 -17.69 -0.69
CA PHE A 265 2.19 -17.43 -1.06
C PHE A 265 2.30 -17.09 -2.54
N ASP A 266 2.53 -15.82 -2.82
CA ASP A 266 2.76 -15.32 -4.17
C ASP A 266 3.88 -14.27 -4.13
N LEU A 267 5.07 -14.69 -4.53
CA LEU A 267 6.25 -13.86 -4.47
C LEU A 267 6.40 -13.04 -5.73
N ILE A 268 6.52 -11.74 -5.56
CA ILE A 268 6.85 -10.81 -6.65
C ILE A 268 7.84 -9.79 -6.13
N ARG A 269 8.78 -9.35 -6.97
CA ARG A 269 9.73 -8.27 -6.69
C ARG A 269 9.74 -7.28 -7.83
N ALA A 270 9.90 -6.01 -7.53
CA ALA A 270 10.05 -4.99 -8.57
C ALA A 270 11.12 -3.96 -8.20
N ILE A 271 11.83 -3.49 -9.21
CA ILE A 271 12.64 -2.26 -9.18
C ILE A 271 11.97 -1.26 -10.11
N VAL A 272 11.73 -0.07 -9.59
CA VAL A 272 11.15 1.06 -10.33
C VAL A 272 12.16 2.20 -10.34
N THR A 273 12.44 2.73 -11.52
CA THR A 273 13.21 3.95 -11.73
C THR A 273 12.31 5.07 -12.24
N ASP A 274 12.84 6.23 -12.52
CA ASP A 274 12.12 7.35 -13.13
C ASP A 274 11.48 7.01 -14.50
N ARG A 275 11.99 5.98 -15.17
CA ARG A 275 11.51 5.59 -16.50
C ARG A 275 11.15 4.12 -16.64
N TYR A 276 11.91 3.22 -16.05
CA TYR A 276 11.76 1.79 -16.28
C TYR A 276 11.36 1.05 -15.01
N LYS A 277 10.54 0.02 -15.18
CA LYS A 277 10.19 -0.94 -14.14
C LYS A 277 10.55 -2.34 -14.59
N LEU A 278 11.24 -3.07 -13.71
CA LEU A 278 11.44 -4.52 -13.85
C LEU A 278 10.66 -5.23 -12.75
N ILE A 279 9.81 -6.19 -13.16
CA ILE A 279 9.10 -7.09 -12.26
C ILE A 279 9.69 -8.49 -12.40
N TYR A 280 9.91 -9.16 -11.28
CA TYR A 280 10.35 -10.55 -11.20
C TYR A 280 9.27 -11.41 -10.54
N ASN A 281 8.83 -12.45 -11.24
CA ASN A 281 7.79 -13.41 -10.83
C ASN A 281 8.41 -14.79 -10.62
N PRO A 282 8.97 -15.11 -9.44
CA PRO A 282 9.52 -16.45 -9.18
C PRO A 282 8.47 -17.56 -9.18
N VAL A 283 7.21 -17.24 -8.86
CA VAL A 283 6.07 -18.19 -8.91
C VAL A 283 5.25 -17.89 -10.16
N ARG A 284 5.85 -18.09 -11.32
CA ARG A 284 5.28 -17.73 -12.62
C ARG A 284 4.04 -18.53 -13.01
N GLU A 285 3.88 -19.72 -12.48
CA GLU A 285 2.77 -20.62 -12.79
C GLU A 285 1.40 -20.07 -12.34
N LEU A 286 1.42 -19.07 -11.47
CA LEU A 286 0.22 -18.38 -11.03
C LEU A 286 -0.12 -17.21 -11.96
N PRO A 287 -1.37 -17.04 -12.35
CA PRO A 287 -1.85 -15.77 -12.89
C PRO A 287 -1.88 -14.71 -11.76
N TYR A 288 -2.12 -13.45 -12.12
CA TYR A 288 -2.37 -12.41 -11.14
C TYR A 288 -3.76 -12.59 -10.51
N TRP A 289 -3.77 -13.08 -9.28
CA TRP A 289 -5.01 -13.38 -8.57
C TRP A 289 -5.65 -12.09 -8.00
N PRO A 290 -6.99 -11.99 -8.05
CA PRO A 290 -7.69 -10.83 -7.51
C PRO A 290 -7.51 -10.72 -6.01
N VAL A 291 -7.29 -9.50 -5.55
CA VAL A 291 -7.25 -9.15 -4.13
C VAL A 291 -8.46 -8.28 -3.80
N ASP A 292 -9.30 -8.76 -2.89
CA ASP A 292 -10.54 -8.13 -2.43
C ASP A 292 -11.68 -8.04 -3.48
N PHE A 293 -11.55 -8.61 -4.68
CA PHE A 293 -12.61 -8.58 -5.71
C PHE A 293 -12.94 -9.94 -6.35
N SER A 294 -12.48 -11.04 -5.76
CA SER A 294 -12.73 -12.41 -6.26
C SER A 294 -14.21 -12.77 -6.35
N HIS A 295 -15.06 -12.10 -5.58
CA HIS A 295 -16.52 -12.32 -5.55
C HIS A 295 -17.32 -11.25 -6.29
N GLU A 296 -16.65 -10.26 -6.89
CA GLU A 296 -17.34 -9.19 -7.60
C GLU A 296 -17.92 -9.65 -8.94
N PRO A 297 -19.11 -9.13 -9.34
CA PRO A 297 -19.80 -9.57 -10.55
C PRO A 297 -18.96 -9.49 -11.81
N PHE A 298 -18.16 -8.45 -11.99
CA PHE A 298 -17.29 -8.28 -13.16
C PHE A 298 -16.20 -9.35 -13.24
N TRP A 299 -15.65 -9.77 -12.09
CA TRP A 299 -14.62 -10.80 -12.06
C TRP A 299 -15.22 -12.18 -12.33
N LEU A 300 -16.37 -12.48 -11.74
CA LEU A 300 -17.09 -13.74 -11.97
C LEU A 300 -17.50 -13.89 -13.43
N ASP A 301 -17.90 -12.81 -14.09
CA ASP A 301 -18.19 -12.78 -15.53
C ASP A 301 -16.94 -13.10 -16.37
N LEU A 302 -15.78 -12.49 -16.07
CA LEU A 302 -14.52 -12.80 -16.75
C LEU A 302 -14.09 -14.26 -16.54
N VAL A 303 -14.25 -14.79 -15.33
CA VAL A 303 -13.97 -16.21 -15.02
C VAL A 303 -14.86 -17.13 -15.86
N GLU A 304 -16.16 -16.83 -15.96
CA GLU A 304 -17.10 -17.62 -16.76
C GLU A 304 -16.79 -17.54 -18.26
N GLN A 305 -16.45 -16.36 -18.78
CA GLN A 305 -16.00 -16.20 -20.17
C GLN A 305 -14.73 -17.00 -20.44
N ASN A 306 -13.77 -17.02 -19.49
CA ASN A 306 -12.55 -17.83 -19.61
C ASN A 306 -12.86 -19.33 -19.60
N ARG A 307 -13.72 -19.79 -18.68
CA ARG A 307 -14.14 -21.19 -18.57
C ARG A 307 -14.84 -21.69 -19.82
N THR A 308 -15.67 -20.85 -20.45
CA THR A 308 -16.45 -21.19 -21.65
C THR A 308 -15.70 -20.94 -22.96
N GLY A 309 -14.51 -20.34 -22.90
CA GLY A 309 -13.69 -20.03 -24.08
C GLY A 309 -14.14 -18.78 -24.85
N PHE A 310 -15.08 -18.00 -24.33
CA PHE A 310 -15.58 -16.76 -24.97
C PHE A 310 -14.75 -15.52 -24.64
N ILE A 311 -13.78 -15.62 -23.70
CA ILE A 311 -12.94 -14.49 -23.36
C ILE A 311 -12.02 -14.10 -24.54
N PRO A 312 -11.89 -12.82 -24.90
CA PRO A 312 -10.91 -12.37 -25.88
C PRO A 312 -9.48 -12.77 -25.47
N ARG A 313 -8.66 -13.11 -26.48
CA ARG A 313 -7.30 -13.62 -26.27
C ARG A 313 -6.45 -12.69 -25.38
N GLU A 314 -6.51 -11.39 -25.63
CA GLU A 314 -5.76 -10.38 -24.87
C GLU A 314 -6.10 -10.37 -23.36
N TRP A 315 -7.37 -10.52 -23.00
CA TRP A 315 -7.81 -10.60 -21.61
C TRP A 315 -7.45 -11.92 -20.96
N LYS A 316 -7.52 -13.02 -21.72
CA LYS A 316 -7.03 -14.32 -21.27
C LYS A 316 -5.55 -14.29 -20.94
N GLU A 317 -4.74 -13.76 -21.85
CA GLU A 317 -3.28 -13.65 -21.67
C GLU A 317 -2.95 -12.75 -20.48
N ARG A 318 -3.69 -11.68 -20.27
CA ARG A 318 -3.46 -10.68 -19.21
C ARG A 318 -3.87 -11.12 -17.81
N TYR A 319 -4.97 -11.86 -17.68
CA TYR A 319 -5.58 -12.15 -16.38
C TYR A 319 -5.59 -13.63 -15.98
N PHE A 320 -5.45 -14.55 -16.93
CA PHE A 320 -5.64 -15.97 -16.66
C PHE A 320 -4.47 -16.85 -17.11
N SER A 321 -3.44 -16.28 -17.71
CA SER A 321 -2.25 -17.02 -18.13
C SER A 321 -1.16 -16.97 -17.06
N GLU A 322 -0.20 -17.91 -17.19
CA GLU A 322 1.04 -17.86 -16.43
C GLU A 322 1.75 -16.52 -16.65
N ARG A 323 2.41 -16.02 -15.63
CA ARG A 323 3.18 -14.78 -15.69
C ARG A 323 4.51 -15.00 -16.39
N PRO A 324 5.02 -14.03 -17.15
CA PRO A 324 6.43 -14.01 -17.54
C PRO A 324 7.33 -14.02 -16.28
N MET A 325 8.48 -14.72 -16.32
CA MET A 325 9.43 -14.68 -15.21
C MET A 325 9.94 -13.26 -14.95
N PHE A 326 10.15 -12.51 -16.03
CA PHE A 326 10.51 -11.09 -15.95
C PHE A 326 9.58 -10.27 -16.84
N GLU A 327 9.22 -9.11 -16.33
CA GLU A 327 8.48 -8.10 -17.06
C GLU A 327 9.26 -6.78 -16.97
N LEU A 328 9.49 -6.15 -18.11
CA LEU A 328 10.18 -4.85 -18.23
C LEU A 328 9.27 -3.87 -18.93
N TYR A 329 9.07 -2.71 -18.34
CA TYR A 329 8.18 -1.67 -18.87
C TYR A 329 8.88 -0.32 -18.96
N ASP A 330 8.63 0.43 -20.04
CA ASP A 330 9.01 1.85 -20.21
C ASP A 330 7.82 2.73 -19.74
N LEU A 331 7.78 3.08 -18.47
CA LEU A 331 6.66 3.80 -17.84
C LEU A 331 6.36 5.15 -18.50
N LYS A 332 7.34 5.76 -19.20
CA LYS A 332 7.14 7.00 -19.92
C LYS A 332 6.34 6.82 -21.20
N ASN A 333 6.56 5.73 -21.91
CA ASN A 333 5.93 5.45 -23.22
C ASN A 333 4.76 4.46 -23.08
N ASP A 334 4.75 3.67 -22.01
CA ASP A 334 3.73 2.66 -21.69
C ASP A 334 3.34 2.74 -20.21
N PRO A 335 2.70 3.83 -19.78
CA PRO A 335 2.32 4.03 -18.36
C PRO A 335 1.29 3.04 -17.84
N GLN A 336 0.65 2.26 -18.72
CA GLN A 336 -0.29 1.20 -18.35
C GLN A 336 0.33 -0.19 -18.36
N GLU A 337 1.65 -0.29 -18.68
CA GLU A 337 2.40 -1.53 -18.63
C GLU A 337 1.78 -2.65 -19.49
N LEU A 338 1.44 -2.31 -20.74
CA LEU A 338 0.79 -3.22 -21.67
C LEU A 338 1.78 -4.06 -22.49
N HIS A 339 3.01 -3.56 -22.68
CA HIS A 339 4.01 -4.12 -23.56
C HIS A 339 5.25 -4.55 -22.79
N ASN A 340 5.36 -5.85 -22.52
CA ASN A 340 6.54 -6.40 -21.86
C ASN A 340 7.76 -6.37 -22.82
N LEU A 341 8.80 -5.64 -22.43
CA LEU A 341 10.06 -5.45 -23.16
C LEU A 341 11.16 -6.43 -22.73
N ALA A 342 10.91 -7.27 -21.71
CA ALA A 342 11.90 -8.21 -21.21
C ALA A 342 12.31 -9.22 -22.30
N GLY A 343 13.61 -9.46 -22.43
CA GLY A 343 14.17 -10.37 -23.43
C GLY A 343 14.37 -9.75 -24.81
N LEU A 344 13.92 -8.51 -25.06
CA LEU A 344 14.19 -7.82 -26.31
C LEU A 344 15.64 -7.30 -26.33
N LYS A 345 16.35 -7.56 -27.43
CA LYS A 345 17.78 -7.26 -27.58
C LYS A 345 18.11 -5.78 -27.33
N GLU A 346 17.26 -4.89 -27.78
CA GLU A 346 17.41 -3.44 -27.62
C GLU A 346 17.35 -2.94 -26.18
N TYR A 347 16.70 -3.73 -25.27
CA TYR A 347 16.58 -3.40 -23.85
C TYR A 347 17.49 -4.22 -22.93
N ALA A 348 18.34 -5.09 -23.50
CA ALA A 348 19.16 -6.06 -22.74
C ALA A 348 20.05 -5.40 -21.67
N GLU A 349 20.67 -4.26 -21.98
CA GLU A 349 21.52 -3.53 -21.03
C GLU A 349 20.72 -2.94 -19.87
N ILE A 350 19.52 -2.38 -20.15
CA ILE A 350 18.61 -1.82 -19.13
C ILE A 350 18.09 -2.96 -18.25
N GLU A 351 17.63 -4.03 -18.87
CA GLU A 351 17.14 -5.21 -18.15
C GLU A 351 18.22 -5.78 -17.22
N LYS A 352 19.44 -5.94 -17.74
CA LYS A 352 20.59 -6.43 -16.94
C LYS A 352 20.86 -5.53 -15.74
N LYS A 353 20.94 -4.21 -15.95
CA LYS A 353 21.18 -3.24 -14.87
C LYS A 353 20.12 -3.34 -13.79
N LEU A 354 18.85 -3.43 -14.14
CA LEU A 354 17.76 -3.52 -13.17
C LEU A 354 17.73 -4.87 -12.45
N ARG A 355 18.07 -5.97 -13.13
CA ARG A 355 18.26 -7.28 -12.49
C ARG A 355 19.40 -7.28 -11.48
N ASP A 356 20.53 -6.68 -11.83
CA ASP A 356 21.69 -6.57 -10.94
C ASP A 356 21.33 -5.73 -9.71
N THR A 357 20.66 -4.58 -9.89
CA THR A 357 20.18 -3.73 -8.79
C THR A 357 19.20 -4.48 -7.89
N MET A 358 18.25 -5.23 -8.45
CA MET A 358 17.30 -6.05 -7.69
C MET A 358 18.02 -7.13 -6.88
N ALA A 359 18.95 -7.85 -7.50
CA ALA A 359 19.71 -8.92 -6.85
C ALA A 359 20.55 -8.38 -5.68
N GLU A 360 21.22 -7.23 -5.88
CA GLU A 360 21.98 -6.57 -4.81
C GLU A 360 21.08 -6.18 -3.63
N LYS A 361 19.93 -5.53 -3.92
CA LYS A 361 18.97 -5.15 -2.87
C LYS A 361 18.45 -6.37 -2.11
N MET A 362 18.08 -7.44 -2.81
CA MET A 362 17.62 -8.67 -2.18
C MET A 362 18.70 -9.31 -1.29
N LEU A 363 19.96 -9.27 -1.71
CA LEU A 363 21.09 -9.77 -0.90
C LEU A 363 21.29 -8.94 0.37
N VAL A 364 21.30 -7.61 0.25
CA VAL A 364 21.45 -6.68 1.38
C VAL A 364 20.32 -6.84 2.38
N ASP A 365 19.09 -6.96 1.90
CA ASP A 365 17.90 -7.12 2.75
C ASP A 365 17.75 -8.55 3.30
N ARG A 366 18.58 -9.49 2.85
CA ARG A 366 18.40 -10.93 3.12
C ARG A 366 17.02 -11.42 2.69
N ASP A 367 16.54 -10.86 1.58
CA ASP A 367 15.24 -11.22 0.98
C ASP A 367 15.40 -12.53 0.19
N TYR A 368 15.53 -13.61 0.93
CA TYR A 368 15.51 -14.94 0.34
C TYR A 368 14.07 -15.32 0.02
N VAL A 369 13.83 -15.83 -1.18
CA VAL A 369 12.53 -16.40 -1.54
C VAL A 369 12.25 -17.57 -0.57
N PRO A 370 11.36 -17.43 0.42
CA PRO A 370 11.12 -18.51 1.36
C PRO A 370 10.46 -19.67 0.65
N LEU A 371 10.91 -20.88 0.93
CA LEU A 371 10.25 -22.08 0.43
C LEU A 371 8.91 -22.26 1.15
N PRO A 372 7.83 -22.62 0.45
CA PRO A 372 6.47 -22.69 1.01
C PRO A 372 6.24 -23.95 1.87
N PHE A 373 7.21 -24.40 2.64
CA PHE A 373 7.11 -25.62 3.44
C PHE A 373 6.65 -25.40 4.90
N TYR A 374 6.31 -24.18 5.26
CA TYR A 374 5.83 -23.84 6.61
C TYR A 374 4.32 -23.89 6.77
N SER A 375 3.60 -24.57 5.90
CA SER A 375 2.22 -24.86 6.20
C SER A 375 2.17 -25.77 7.42
N LEU A 376 1.70 -25.27 8.52
CA LEU A 376 1.37 -26.07 9.72
C LEU A 376 0.13 -26.91 9.51
N ASP A 377 -0.53 -26.80 8.40
CA ASP A 377 -1.70 -27.56 8.04
C ASP A 377 -1.32 -28.98 7.65
N LYS A 378 -1.90 -29.95 8.32
CA LYS A 378 -1.59 -31.38 8.11
C LYS A 378 -1.81 -31.84 6.66
N GLU A 379 -2.73 -31.21 5.94
CA GLU A 379 -3.02 -31.52 4.55
C GLU A 379 -1.89 -31.14 3.59
N TYR A 380 -1.07 -30.16 3.97
CA TYR A 380 0.05 -29.68 3.15
C TYR A 380 1.37 -30.38 3.41
N LYS A 381 1.52 -31.08 4.53
CA LYS A 381 2.74 -31.86 4.82
C LYS A 381 3.03 -32.94 3.78
N ILE A 382 2.06 -33.30 2.98
CA ILE A 382 2.14 -34.41 2.01
C ILE A 382 2.42 -33.90 0.59
N GLY A 383 2.17 -32.62 0.29
CA GLY A 383 2.06 -32.17 -1.11
C GLY A 383 3.37 -31.84 -1.80
N ILE A 384 4.33 -31.25 -1.11
CA ILE A 384 5.45 -30.61 -1.79
C ILE A 384 6.68 -31.54 -1.90
N PHE A 385 6.92 -32.38 -0.90
CA PHE A 385 8.09 -33.26 -0.90
C PHE A 385 7.81 -34.71 -1.35
N SER A 386 6.56 -35.15 -1.38
CA SER A 386 6.24 -36.49 -1.87
C SER A 386 6.14 -36.59 -3.41
N LYS A 387 6.21 -35.48 -4.12
CA LYS A 387 6.14 -35.42 -5.59
C LYS A 387 7.42 -34.93 -6.27
N CYS A 388 8.48 -34.64 -5.53
CA CYS A 388 9.79 -34.51 -6.12
C CYS A 388 10.37 -35.91 -6.32
N PRO A 389 10.79 -36.26 -7.55
CA PRO A 389 11.44 -37.54 -7.83
C PRO A 389 12.79 -37.64 -7.13
#